data_6601b309d8432d131fbe5fa95e40cdce
#
_entry.id   6601b309d8432d131fbe5fa95e40cdce
#
_cell.length_a   1.000
_cell.length_b   1.000
_cell.length_c   1.000
_cell.angle_alpha   90.00
_cell.angle_beta   90.00
_cell.angle_gamma   90.00
#
_symmetry.space_group_name_H-M   'P 1'
#
loop_
_entity.id
_entity.type
_entity.pdbx_description
1 polymer ?
#
loop_
_entity_poly.entity_id
_entity_poly.type
_entity_poly.pdbx_seq_one_letter_code
_entity_poly.pdbx_strand_id
1 'polypeptide(L)'
;VNKLRGTLQVAAVKAPGFGDRRKAMLQDIAVLTGGQVVSEDLGIKLENLAITDLGNAKRITIDKDNTTIVDGAGSRAELEGRVKQIRAQIEETTSDYDREKLQERLAKLIGGVAVINVGAATETEMKEKKARVEDALNATRAAVEEGIVPGGGVALVRTLASLQKIRIKAEQKAGVKVVMRAIEEP
;
A
#
# COMPACT_ATOMS: atom_id res chain seq x y z
N VAL A 1 0.58 -29.82 -10.13
CA VAL A 1 0.02 -31.17 -10.30
C VAL A 1 -1.25 -31.32 -9.47
N ASN A 2 -1.23 -31.15 -8.15
CA ASN A 2 -2.39 -31.37 -7.26
C ASN A 2 -3.57 -30.42 -7.54
N LYS A 3 -3.31 -29.17 -7.92
CA LYS A 3 -4.36 -28.24 -8.36
C LYS A 3 -5.07 -28.75 -9.63
N LEU A 4 -4.30 -29.24 -10.61
CA LEU A 4 -4.87 -29.77 -11.87
C LEU A 4 -5.67 -31.05 -11.66
N ARG A 5 -5.32 -31.86 -10.65
CA ARG A 5 -6.07 -33.04 -10.24
C ARG A 5 -7.28 -32.74 -9.37
N GLY A 6 -7.50 -31.48 -9.00
CA GLY A 6 -8.61 -31.11 -8.12
C GLY A 6 -8.47 -31.54 -6.66
N THR A 7 -7.34 -32.12 -6.27
CA THR A 7 -7.09 -32.60 -4.90
C THR A 7 -6.72 -31.46 -3.92
N LEU A 8 -6.25 -30.33 -4.45
CA LEU A 8 -5.87 -29.17 -3.66
C LEU A 8 -6.28 -27.87 -4.36
N GLN A 9 -7.05 -27.05 -3.66
CA GLN A 9 -7.35 -25.68 -4.07
C GLN A 9 -6.18 -24.79 -3.60
N VAL A 10 -5.34 -24.33 -4.53
CA VAL A 10 -4.12 -23.58 -4.21
C VAL A 10 -3.93 -22.42 -5.18
N ALA A 11 -3.50 -21.28 -4.65
CA ALA A 11 -2.96 -20.15 -5.40
C ALA A 11 -1.56 -19.84 -4.89
N ALA A 12 -0.60 -19.72 -5.79
CA ALA A 12 0.75 -19.28 -5.45
C ALA A 12 0.90 -17.81 -5.79
N VAL A 13 1.39 -17.03 -4.84
CA VAL A 13 1.67 -15.61 -4.99
C VAL A 13 3.14 -15.32 -4.70
N LYS A 14 3.67 -14.30 -5.35
CA LYS A 14 5.05 -13.85 -5.08
C LYS A 14 5.11 -13.21 -3.70
N ALA A 15 6.11 -13.56 -2.89
CA ALA A 15 6.33 -12.91 -1.61
C ALA A 15 6.57 -11.40 -1.78
N PRO A 16 5.97 -10.56 -0.93
CA PRO A 16 6.10 -9.11 -1.04
C PRO A 16 7.49 -8.63 -0.63
N GLY A 17 7.98 -7.57 -1.27
CA GLY A 17 9.23 -6.94 -0.95
C GLY A 17 10.49 -7.74 -1.36
N PHE A 18 11.65 -7.29 -0.88
CA PHE A 18 12.95 -7.87 -1.16
C PHE A 18 13.82 -7.89 0.10
N GLY A 19 14.79 -8.82 0.17
CA GLY A 19 15.75 -8.91 1.27
C GLY A 19 15.08 -9.01 2.65
N ASP A 20 15.59 -8.29 3.64
CA ASP A 20 15.10 -8.31 5.02
C ASP A 20 13.68 -7.76 5.15
N ARG A 21 13.28 -6.83 4.28
CA ARG A 21 11.89 -6.36 4.22
C ARG A 21 10.91 -7.47 3.88
N ARG A 22 11.29 -8.38 2.94
CA ARG A 22 10.47 -9.54 2.62
C ARG A 22 10.26 -10.42 3.84
N LYS A 23 11.34 -10.69 4.60
CA LYS A 23 11.28 -11.48 5.84
C LYS A 23 10.35 -10.82 6.85
N ALA A 24 10.49 -9.50 7.03
CA ALA A 24 9.66 -8.72 7.94
C ALA A 24 8.17 -8.72 7.55
N MET A 25 7.85 -8.58 6.26
CA MET A 25 6.48 -8.62 5.76
C MET A 25 5.87 -10.03 5.87
N LEU A 26 6.64 -11.07 5.59
CA LEU A 26 6.19 -12.45 5.81
C LEU A 26 5.92 -12.72 7.29
N GLN A 27 6.74 -12.18 8.20
CA GLN A 27 6.51 -12.26 9.63
C GLN A 27 5.23 -11.54 10.05
N ASP A 28 4.92 -10.39 9.47
CA ASP A 28 3.68 -9.66 9.71
C ASP A 28 2.46 -10.48 9.29
N ILE A 29 2.55 -11.15 8.12
CA ILE A 29 1.50 -12.07 7.64
C ILE A 29 1.35 -13.28 8.57
N ALA A 30 2.46 -13.87 9.01
CA ALA A 30 2.45 -15.00 9.93
C ALA A 30 1.76 -14.65 11.26
N VAL A 31 2.11 -13.53 11.86
CA VAL A 31 1.47 -13.02 13.10
C VAL A 31 -0.02 -12.75 12.87
N LEU A 32 -0.39 -12.14 11.74
CA LEU A 32 -1.79 -11.84 11.41
C LEU A 32 -2.62 -13.12 11.27
N THR A 33 -2.04 -14.16 10.69
CA THR A 33 -2.77 -15.40 10.34
C THR A 33 -2.60 -16.53 11.36
N GLY A 34 -1.71 -16.36 12.34
CA GLY A 34 -1.39 -17.38 13.34
C GLY A 34 -0.56 -18.54 12.79
N GLY A 35 0.15 -18.30 11.67
CA GLY A 35 1.10 -19.25 11.10
C GLY A 35 2.54 -18.92 11.42
N GLN A 36 3.48 -19.59 10.77
CA GLN A 36 4.90 -19.30 10.90
C GLN A 36 5.58 -19.07 9.55
N VAL A 37 6.65 -18.26 9.55
CA VAL A 37 7.48 -18.05 8.37
C VAL A 37 8.40 -19.25 8.19
N VAL A 38 8.36 -19.84 7.01
CA VAL A 38 9.26 -20.93 6.62
C VAL A 38 10.42 -20.32 5.87
N SER A 39 11.62 -20.45 6.43
CA SER A 39 12.86 -19.97 5.83
C SER A 39 13.99 -20.92 6.15
N GLU A 40 14.87 -21.13 5.20
CA GLU A 40 16.09 -21.93 5.40
C GLU A 40 16.98 -21.31 6.50
N ASP A 41 17.01 -19.98 6.62
CA ASP A 41 17.75 -19.26 7.67
C ASP A 41 17.28 -19.63 9.08
N LEU A 42 16.02 -20.05 9.23
CA LEU A 42 15.45 -20.52 10.49
C LEU A 42 15.63 -22.04 10.70
N GLY A 43 16.31 -22.70 9.78
CA GLY A 43 16.53 -24.15 9.84
C GLY A 43 15.28 -25.00 9.60
N ILE A 44 14.17 -24.38 9.18
CA ILE A 44 12.90 -25.07 8.93
C ILE A 44 12.89 -25.61 7.52
N LYS A 45 12.87 -26.92 7.40
CA LYS A 45 12.74 -27.60 6.10
C LYS A 45 11.28 -27.76 5.74
N LEU A 46 10.95 -27.57 4.46
CA LEU A 46 9.58 -27.73 3.94
C LEU A 46 8.97 -29.11 4.21
N GLU A 47 9.82 -30.13 4.27
CA GLU A 47 9.42 -31.53 4.50
C GLU A 47 8.88 -31.77 5.93
N ASN A 48 9.25 -30.90 6.87
CA ASN A 48 8.88 -31.03 8.29
C ASN A 48 7.66 -30.16 8.67
N LEU A 49 7.02 -29.51 7.69
CA LEU A 49 5.87 -28.64 7.95
C LEU A 49 4.62 -29.47 8.26
N ALA A 50 4.00 -29.14 9.36
CA ALA A 50 2.68 -29.61 9.72
C ALA A 50 1.57 -28.64 9.28
N ILE A 51 0.34 -29.11 9.18
CA ILE A 51 -0.82 -28.24 8.87
C ILE A 51 -1.02 -27.17 9.94
N THR A 52 -0.62 -27.45 11.17
CA THR A 52 -0.67 -26.53 12.32
C THR A 52 0.27 -25.35 12.18
N ASP A 53 1.29 -25.44 11.34
CA ASP A 53 2.25 -24.35 11.08
C ASP A 53 1.71 -23.34 10.06
N LEU A 54 0.64 -23.70 9.37
CA LEU A 54 0.00 -22.85 8.37
C LEU A 54 -0.93 -21.87 9.06
N GLY A 55 -0.86 -20.61 8.62
CA GLY A 55 -1.81 -19.58 9.06
C GLY A 55 -3.19 -19.77 8.45
N ASN A 56 -4.19 -19.19 9.09
CA ASN A 56 -5.58 -19.21 8.68
C ASN A 56 -6.14 -17.80 8.55
N ALA A 57 -7.09 -17.61 7.66
CA ALA A 57 -7.83 -16.37 7.51
C ALA A 57 -9.26 -16.65 7.03
N LYS A 58 -10.19 -15.78 7.40
CA LYS A 58 -11.58 -15.90 6.99
C LYS A 58 -11.76 -15.74 5.47
N ARG A 59 -11.00 -14.83 4.87
CA ARG A 59 -11.03 -14.58 3.42
C ARG A 59 -9.68 -14.15 2.93
N ILE A 60 -9.28 -14.69 1.78
CA ILE A 60 -8.12 -14.22 1.03
C ILE A 60 -8.60 -13.93 -0.39
N THR A 61 -8.38 -12.71 -0.85
CA THR A 61 -8.67 -12.28 -2.21
C THR A 61 -7.36 -12.00 -2.91
N ILE A 62 -7.16 -12.66 -4.06
CA ILE A 62 -5.94 -12.55 -4.87
C ILE A 62 -6.34 -12.01 -6.23
N ASP A 63 -5.81 -10.87 -6.59
CA ASP A 63 -5.89 -10.31 -7.93
C ASP A 63 -4.52 -10.29 -8.61
N LYS A 64 -4.41 -9.61 -9.74
CA LYS A 64 -3.19 -9.53 -10.52
C LYS A 64 -2.03 -8.86 -9.76
N ASP A 65 -2.33 -7.86 -8.96
CA ASP A 65 -1.35 -6.97 -8.34
C ASP A 65 -1.31 -7.11 -6.81
N ASN A 66 -2.41 -7.57 -6.21
CA ASN A 66 -2.62 -7.55 -4.78
C ASN A 66 -3.06 -8.90 -4.20
N THR A 67 -2.67 -9.15 -2.97
CA THR A 67 -3.23 -10.21 -2.12
C THR A 67 -3.76 -9.59 -0.85
N THR A 68 -5.07 -9.67 -0.65
CA THR A 68 -5.75 -9.09 0.51
C THR A 68 -6.16 -10.21 1.46
N ILE A 69 -5.71 -10.13 2.70
CA ILE A 69 -6.03 -11.06 3.79
C ILE A 69 -6.97 -10.35 4.76
N VAL A 70 -8.14 -10.93 4.99
CA VAL A 70 -9.17 -10.37 5.88
C VAL A 70 -9.45 -11.34 7.02
N ASP A 71 -9.47 -10.82 8.25
CA ASP A 71 -9.73 -11.57 9.47
C ASP A 71 -8.80 -12.79 9.61
N GLY A 72 -7.51 -12.54 9.74
CA GLY A 72 -6.53 -13.56 10.08
C GLY A 72 -6.78 -14.15 11.48
N ALA A 73 -6.46 -15.43 11.65
CA ALA A 73 -6.69 -16.18 12.88
C ALA A 73 -5.59 -16.00 13.95
N GLY A 74 -4.66 -15.08 13.75
CA GLY A 74 -3.57 -14.78 14.69
C GLY A 74 -4.06 -14.26 16.02
N SER A 75 -3.28 -14.49 17.06
CA SER A 75 -3.65 -14.04 18.41
C SER A 75 -3.54 -12.51 18.51
N ARG A 76 -4.51 -11.89 19.16
CA ARG A 76 -4.54 -10.45 19.38
C ARG A 76 -3.31 -9.97 20.17
N ALA A 77 -2.85 -10.76 21.13
CA ALA A 77 -1.68 -10.43 21.94
C ALA A 77 -0.39 -10.37 21.11
N GLU A 78 -0.20 -11.33 20.21
CA GLU A 78 0.96 -11.34 19.28
C GLU A 78 0.90 -10.20 18.30
N LEU A 79 -0.29 -9.88 17.77
CA LEU A 79 -0.50 -8.75 16.88
C LEU A 79 -0.18 -7.42 17.58
N GLU A 80 -0.66 -7.22 18.82
CA GLU A 80 -0.34 -6.03 19.61
C GLU A 80 1.16 -5.95 19.94
N GLY A 81 1.80 -7.08 20.24
CA GLY A 81 3.25 -7.17 20.42
C GLY A 81 4.01 -6.75 19.18
N ARG A 82 3.58 -7.23 18.00
CA ARG A 82 4.18 -6.87 16.71
C ARG A 82 4.02 -5.39 16.39
N VAL A 83 2.84 -4.84 16.66
CA VAL A 83 2.56 -3.39 16.49
C VAL A 83 3.49 -2.55 17.37
N LYS A 84 3.68 -2.92 18.64
CA LYS A 84 4.61 -2.22 19.56
C LYS A 84 6.06 -2.27 19.03
N GLN A 85 6.49 -3.43 18.53
CA GLN A 85 7.81 -3.60 17.95
C GLN A 85 8.04 -2.68 16.75
N ILE A 86 7.07 -2.60 15.83
CA ILE A 86 7.19 -1.72 14.65
C ILE A 86 7.18 -0.24 15.06
N ARG A 87 6.39 0.16 16.05
CA ARG A 87 6.41 1.53 16.59
C ARG A 87 7.76 1.91 17.16
N ALA A 88 8.38 1.04 17.94
CA ALA A 88 9.74 1.27 18.44
C ALA A 88 10.75 1.45 17.30
N GLN A 89 10.68 0.62 16.28
CA GLN A 89 11.53 0.76 15.08
C GLN A 89 11.31 2.10 14.34
N ILE A 90 10.09 2.62 14.30
CA ILE A 90 9.79 3.94 13.71
C ILE A 90 10.46 5.07 14.50
N GLU A 91 10.50 4.96 15.83
CA GLU A 91 11.15 5.96 16.69
C GLU A 91 12.68 5.89 16.62
N GLU A 92 13.23 4.69 16.48
CA GLU A 92 14.69 4.47 16.44
C GLU A 92 15.33 4.80 15.08
N THR A 93 14.58 4.68 13.98
CA THR A 93 15.16 4.87 12.64
C THR A 93 15.46 6.34 12.35
N THR A 94 16.65 6.57 11.80
CA THR A 94 17.09 7.88 11.32
C THR A 94 16.82 8.10 9.82
N SER A 95 16.40 7.03 9.11
CA SER A 95 16.10 7.06 7.68
C SER A 95 14.62 7.39 7.46
N ASP A 96 14.33 8.49 6.78
CA ASP A 96 12.96 8.87 6.43
C ASP A 96 12.28 7.83 5.55
N TYR A 97 13.03 7.23 4.63
CA TYR A 97 12.53 6.15 3.79
C TYR A 97 12.14 4.89 4.58
N ASP A 98 12.98 4.48 5.55
CA ASP A 98 12.65 3.31 6.38
C ASP A 98 11.49 3.61 7.32
N ARG A 99 11.41 4.84 7.83
CA ARG A 99 10.28 5.31 8.64
C ARG A 99 8.97 5.21 7.86
N GLU A 100 8.93 5.69 6.62
CA GLU A 100 7.77 5.57 5.73
C GLU A 100 7.35 4.11 5.53
N LYS A 101 8.30 3.22 5.22
CA LYS A 101 8.02 1.79 5.00
C LYS A 101 7.56 1.06 6.27
N LEU A 102 8.07 1.44 7.43
CA LEU A 102 7.58 0.94 8.72
C LEU A 102 6.17 1.43 9.02
N GLN A 103 5.85 2.70 8.71
CA GLN A 103 4.51 3.26 8.85
C GLN A 103 3.49 2.55 7.94
N GLU A 104 3.85 2.25 6.68
CA GLU A 104 3.01 1.46 5.78
C GLU A 104 2.69 0.08 6.37
N ARG A 105 3.69 -0.62 6.93
CA ARG A 105 3.49 -1.92 7.57
C ARG A 105 2.58 -1.83 8.79
N LEU A 106 2.82 -0.82 9.63
CA LEU A 106 2.01 -0.54 10.80
C LEU A 106 0.55 -0.29 10.44
N ALA A 107 0.30 0.53 9.42
CA ALA A 107 -1.05 0.83 8.94
C ALA A 107 -1.79 -0.43 8.47
N LYS A 108 -1.11 -1.34 7.76
CA LYS A 108 -1.70 -2.61 7.31
C LYS A 108 -2.09 -3.53 8.47
N LEU A 109 -1.34 -3.52 9.57
CA LEU A 109 -1.63 -4.35 10.75
C LEU A 109 -2.72 -3.76 11.65
N ILE A 110 -2.77 -2.44 11.81
CA ILE A 110 -3.71 -1.76 12.71
C ILE A 110 -5.02 -1.42 11.99
N GLY A 111 -4.91 -0.90 10.77
CA GLY A 111 -6.03 -0.31 10.05
C GLY A 111 -7.08 -1.32 9.57
N GLY A 112 -6.72 -2.59 9.50
CA GLY A 112 -7.58 -3.62 8.91
C GLY A 112 -7.82 -3.40 7.41
N VAL A 113 -8.83 -4.08 6.88
CA VAL A 113 -9.26 -3.96 5.48
C VAL A 113 -10.72 -3.53 5.44
N ALA A 114 -10.98 -2.36 4.87
CA ALA A 114 -12.33 -1.93 4.56
C ALA A 114 -12.75 -2.50 3.19
N VAL A 115 -13.94 -3.09 3.13
CA VAL A 115 -14.51 -3.61 1.89
C VAL A 115 -15.67 -2.72 1.47
N ILE A 116 -15.54 -2.06 0.32
CA ILE A 116 -16.60 -1.27 -0.28
C ILE A 116 -17.32 -2.13 -1.33
N ASN A 117 -18.53 -2.54 -1.03
CA ASN A 117 -19.34 -3.30 -1.97
C ASN A 117 -20.05 -2.34 -2.93
N VAL A 118 -19.79 -2.53 -4.23
CA VAL A 118 -20.42 -1.74 -5.30
C VAL A 118 -21.44 -2.59 -6.01
N GLY A 119 -22.65 -2.07 -6.16
CA GLY A 119 -23.72 -2.72 -6.89
C GLY A 119 -24.44 -1.75 -7.84
N ALA A 120 -25.05 -2.29 -8.90
CA ALA A 120 -25.86 -1.56 -9.84
C ALA A 120 -26.89 -2.49 -10.51
N ALA A 121 -27.85 -1.93 -11.24
CA ALA A 121 -28.87 -2.69 -11.95
C ALA A 121 -28.29 -3.41 -13.18
N THR A 122 -27.24 -2.88 -13.80
CA THR A 122 -26.58 -3.46 -14.97
C THR A 122 -25.09 -3.64 -14.74
N GLU A 123 -24.48 -4.57 -15.48
CA GLU A 123 -23.03 -4.81 -15.40
C GLU A 123 -22.20 -3.59 -15.83
N THR A 124 -22.64 -2.87 -16.85
CA THR A 124 -21.98 -1.66 -17.34
C THR A 124 -21.99 -0.57 -16.27
N GLU A 125 -23.12 -0.31 -15.66
CA GLU A 125 -23.24 0.66 -14.56
C GLU A 125 -22.42 0.25 -13.33
N MET A 126 -22.37 -1.03 -13.03
CA MET A 126 -21.53 -1.55 -11.92
C MET A 126 -20.04 -1.31 -12.19
N LYS A 127 -19.57 -1.56 -13.42
CA LYS A 127 -18.17 -1.28 -13.83
C LYS A 127 -17.85 0.21 -13.74
N GLU A 128 -18.75 1.08 -14.19
CA GLU A 128 -18.57 2.53 -14.08
C GLU A 128 -18.48 3.00 -12.62
N LYS A 129 -19.42 2.55 -11.77
CA LYS A 129 -19.38 2.87 -10.33
C LYS A 129 -18.12 2.34 -9.65
N LYS A 130 -17.69 1.13 -9.99
CA LYS A 130 -16.45 0.56 -9.46
C LYS A 130 -15.25 1.41 -9.86
N ALA A 131 -15.13 1.78 -11.13
CA ALA A 131 -14.03 2.64 -11.61
C ALA A 131 -14.02 4.01 -10.91
N ARG A 132 -15.19 4.60 -10.67
CA ARG A 132 -15.31 5.87 -9.94
C ARG A 132 -14.87 5.76 -8.48
N VAL A 133 -15.17 4.65 -7.81
CA VAL A 133 -14.70 4.38 -6.44
C VAL A 133 -13.18 4.15 -6.43
N GLU A 134 -12.65 3.40 -7.40
CA GLU A 134 -11.20 3.17 -7.53
C GLU A 134 -10.45 4.49 -7.74
N ASP A 135 -10.96 5.37 -8.59
CA ASP A 135 -10.38 6.71 -8.83
C ASP A 135 -10.37 7.56 -7.55
N ALA A 136 -11.49 7.59 -6.84
CA ALA A 136 -11.59 8.29 -5.55
C ALA A 136 -10.62 7.73 -4.49
N LEU A 137 -10.43 6.42 -4.44
CA LEU A 137 -9.47 5.78 -3.55
C LEU A 137 -8.02 6.15 -3.90
N ASN A 138 -7.67 6.17 -5.17
CA ASN A 138 -6.34 6.56 -5.62
C ASN A 138 -6.05 8.03 -5.30
N ALA A 139 -7.00 8.92 -5.58
CA ALA A 139 -6.89 10.33 -5.22
C ALA A 139 -6.76 10.55 -3.70
N THR A 140 -7.52 9.79 -2.89
CA THR A 140 -7.44 9.85 -1.42
C THR A 140 -6.09 9.36 -0.90
N ARG A 141 -5.55 8.27 -1.45
CA ARG A 141 -4.20 7.79 -1.07
C ARG A 141 -3.14 8.83 -1.39
N ALA A 142 -3.14 9.37 -2.61
CA ALA A 142 -2.21 10.43 -3.01
C ALA A 142 -2.33 11.66 -2.09
N ALA A 143 -3.55 12.05 -1.72
CA ALA A 143 -3.76 13.16 -0.80
C ALA A 143 -3.22 12.91 0.62
N VAL A 144 -3.29 11.68 1.10
CA VAL A 144 -2.72 11.29 2.42
C VAL A 144 -1.20 11.24 2.38
N GLU A 145 -0.62 10.75 1.29
CA GLU A 145 0.83 10.57 1.13
C GLU A 145 1.55 11.89 0.77
N GLU A 146 1.00 12.68 -0.13
CA GLU A 146 1.65 13.87 -0.70
C GLU A 146 1.05 15.20 -0.23
N GLY A 147 -0.12 15.16 0.43
CA GLY A 147 -0.88 16.35 0.80
C GLY A 147 -1.78 16.84 -0.33
N ILE A 148 -2.37 18.03 -0.11
CA ILE A 148 -3.33 18.64 -1.04
C ILE A 148 -2.96 20.09 -1.35
N VAL A 149 -3.37 20.54 -2.53
CA VAL A 149 -3.31 21.93 -2.96
C VAL A 149 -4.71 22.39 -3.43
N PRO A 150 -4.99 23.71 -3.45
CA PRO A 150 -6.23 24.20 -4.03
C PRO A 150 -6.39 23.78 -5.49
N GLY A 151 -7.55 23.19 -5.82
CA GLY A 151 -7.88 22.77 -7.18
C GLY A 151 -8.31 23.90 -8.11
N GLY A 152 -8.79 23.54 -9.30
CA GLY A 152 -9.33 24.50 -10.27
C GLY A 152 -8.29 25.49 -10.80
N GLY A 153 -7.03 25.10 -10.92
CA GLY A 153 -5.95 25.97 -11.38
C GLY A 153 -5.45 27.00 -10.34
N VAL A 154 -6.13 27.11 -9.17
CA VAL A 154 -5.80 28.13 -8.15
C VAL A 154 -4.37 28.00 -7.64
N ALA A 155 -3.87 26.77 -7.43
CA ALA A 155 -2.49 26.53 -7.00
C ALA A 155 -1.49 27.10 -8.00
N LEU A 156 -1.71 26.90 -9.29
CA LEU A 156 -0.86 27.41 -10.37
C LEU A 156 -0.90 28.93 -10.42
N VAL A 157 -2.09 29.54 -10.43
CA VAL A 157 -2.25 31.00 -10.48
C VAL A 157 -1.57 31.69 -9.28
N ARG A 158 -1.63 31.09 -8.09
CA ARG A 158 -0.92 31.60 -6.91
C ARG A 158 0.60 31.66 -7.05
N THR A 159 1.19 30.82 -7.91
CA THR A 159 2.64 30.82 -8.16
C THR A 159 3.10 32.04 -8.97
N LEU A 160 2.20 32.74 -9.69
CA LEU A 160 2.52 33.95 -10.45
C LEU A 160 3.21 35.02 -9.60
N ALA A 161 2.75 35.20 -8.36
CA ALA A 161 3.35 36.16 -7.43
C ALA A 161 4.82 35.82 -7.09
N SER A 162 5.16 34.53 -7.06
CA SER A 162 6.53 34.06 -6.85
C SER A 162 7.37 34.21 -8.10
N LEU A 163 6.82 33.90 -9.28
CA LEU A 163 7.50 34.09 -10.57
C LEU A 163 7.86 35.56 -10.84
N GLN A 164 7.00 36.49 -10.47
CA GLN A 164 7.27 37.94 -10.60
C GLN A 164 8.45 38.44 -9.75
N LYS A 165 8.76 37.72 -8.66
CA LYS A 165 9.84 38.08 -7.72
C LYS A 165 11.16 37.46 -8.08
N ILE A 166 11.22 36.52 -9.02
CA ILE A 166 12.47 35.83 -9.42
C ILE A 166 13.41 36.82 -10.10
N ARG A 167 14.65 36.88 -9.61
CA ARG A 167 15.71 37.63 -10.27
C ARG A 167 16.22 36.83 -11.47
N ILE A 168 16.01 37.36 -12.67
CA ILE A 168 16.34 36.71 -13.94
C ILE A 168 17.23 37.62 -14.80
N LYS A 169 18.08 37.01 -15.62
CA LYS A 169 18.85 37.73 -16.65
C LYS A 169 17.94 38.20 -17.78
N ALA A 170 18.35 39.22 -18.50
CA ALA A 170 17.57 39.81 -19.59
C ALA A 170 17.12 38.77 -20.64
N GLU A 171 18.00 37.81 -20.95
CA GLU A 171 17.76 36.73 -21.91
C GLU A 171 16.67 35.75 -21.46
N GLN A 172 16.45 35.61 -20.17
CA GLN A 172 15.47 34.67 -19.59
C GLN A 172 14.06 35.27 -19.47
N LYS A 173 13.92 36.59 -19.65
CA LYS A 173 12.63 37.31 -19.49
C LYS A 173 11.53 36.78 -20.40
N ALA A 174 11.88 36.43 -21.63
CA ALA A 174 10.92 35.88 -22.60
C ALA A 174 10.38 34.53 -22.13
N GLY A 175 11.26 33.65 -21.66
CA GLY A 175 10.87 32.31 -21.14
C GLY A 175 9.96 32.40 -19.92
N VAL A 176 10.27 33.31 -18.96
CA VAL A 176 9.42 33.50 -17.78
C VAL A 176 8.04 34.02 -18.16
N LYS A 177 7.94 34.96 -19.13
CA LYS A 177 6.64 35.44 -19.65
C LYS A 177 5.79 34.31 -20.24
N VAL A 178 6.43 33.40 -21.00
CA VAL A 178 5.74 32.20 -21.57
C VAL A 178 5.20 31.31 -20.46
N VAL A 179 6.02 31.03 -19.43
CA VAL A 179 5.59 30.21 -18.29
C VAL A 179 4.45 30.88 -17.54
N MET A 180 4.54 32.19 -17.27
CA MET A 180 3.47 32.95 -16.60
C MET A 180 2.16 32.85 -17.36
N ARG A 181 2.20 32.98 -18.70
CA ARG A 181 1.00 32.87 -19.52
C ARG A 181 0.44 31.44 -19.53
N ALA A 182 1.31 30.43 -19.61
CA ALA A 182 0.90 29.02 -19.62
C ALA A 182 0.21 28.58 -18.31
N ILE A 183 0.58 29.16 -17.18
CA ILE A 183 -0.01 28.85 -15.86
C ILE A 183 -1.45 29.39 -15.73
N GLU A 184 -1.82 30.39 -16.51
CA GLU A 184 -3.16 31.00 -16.50
C GLU A 184 -4.18 30.21 -17.35
N GLU A 185 -3.75 29.29 -18.22
CA GLU A 185 -4.63 28.58 -19.15
C GLU A 185 -5.44 27.42 -18.52
N PRO A 186 -4.93 26.61 -17.53
CA PRO A 186 -5.77 25.64 -16.83
C PRO A 186 -6.80 26.30 -15.95
#